data_d6349ceeb26df6b85b6da2eedf6caebb
#
_entry.id   d6349ceeb26df6b85b6da2eedf6caebb
#
_cell.length_a   1.000
_cell.length_b   1.000
_cell.length_c   1.000
_cell.angle_alpha   90.00
_cell.angle_beta   90.00
_cell.angle_gamma   90.00
#
_symmetry.space_group_name_H-M   'P 1'
#
loop_
_entity.id
_entity.type
_entity.pdbx_description
1 polymer ?
#
loop_
_entity_poly.entity_id
_entity_poly.type
_entity_poly.pdbx_seq_one_letter_code
_entity_poly.pdbx_strand_id
1 'polypeptide(L)'
;MKYALVDNQIVEATKGAKGICCFCHQPVIAKCGNDRIKHWAHKNLSHCDKWWENETEWHRNWKGLFPKEWQEVAATDEKTGEKHIADIMTNGGMVIEFQHSSLKIEERVSRELFYKNMIWIIDGTRRKRDFKYFYYSFSSSWCVNPNSSLFVIWRSNSFLPNEWLKCKVPVIFDFKGTQREYTKDYNEYQLREPLWCILPITWKDNYILYRFERRKFIEIIESGIIDFKYDDTLKEIDQAYQEMRHRKRYGY
;
A
#
# COMPACT_ATOMS: atom_id res chain seq x y z
N MET A 1 -8.66 -15.94 -2.95
CA MET A 1 -8.86 -15.34 -4.28
C MET A 1 -10.29 -14.82 -4.37
N LYS A 2 -10.48 -13.68 -4.98
CA LYS A 2 -11.79 -13.06 -5.22
C LYS A 2 -12.49 -13.73 -6.42
N TYR A 3 -11.74 -14.07 -7.44
CA TYR A 3 -12.24 -14.55 -8.73
C TYR A 3 -11.81 -15.98 -9.07
N ALA A 4 -12.67 -16.68 -9.81
CA ALA A 4 -12.38 -17.95 -10.50
C ALA A 4 -13.16 -18.06 -11.81
N LEU A 5 -12.75 -18.98 -12.66
CA LEU A 5 -13.46 -19.32 -13.89
C LEU A 5 -14.58 -20.31 -13.60
N VAL A 6 -15.81 -19.98 -13.98
CA VAL A 6 -16.98 -20.84 -14.00
C VAL A 6 -17.61 -20.68 -15.37
N ASP A 7 -17.76 -21.73 -16.13
CA ASP A 7 -18.32 -21.72 -17.50
C ASP A 7 -17.65 -20.64 -18.41
N ASN A 8 -16.32 -20.57 -18.34
CA ASN A 8 -15.46 -19.60 -19.04
C ASN A 8 -15.71 -18.11 -18.67
N GLN A 9 -16.41 -17.84 -17.56
CA GLN A 9 -16.61 -16.49 -17.04
C GLN A 9 -15.86 -16.30 -15.73
N ILE A 10 -15.23 -15.13 -15.56
CA ILE A 10 -14.57 -14.74 -14.32
C ILE A 10 -15.62 -14.21 -13.33
N VAL A 11 -15.88 -14.96 -12.26
CA VAL A 11 -16.93 -14.67 -11.27
C VAL A 11 -16.42 -14.71 -9.85
N GLU A 12 -17.11 -13.99 -8.98
CA GLU A 12 -16.89 -14.06 -7.53
C GLU A 12 -17.52 -15.33 -6.93
N ALA A 13 -17.02 -15.71 -5.73
CA ALA A 13 -17.49 -16.93 -5.04
C ALA A 13 -18.97 -16.80 -4.64
N THR A 14 -19.79 -17.77 -5.10
CA THR A 14 -21.19 -17.94 -4.72
C THR A 14 -21.39 -19.29 -4.02
N LYS A 15 -22.31 -19.38 -3.06
CA LYS A 15 -22.51 -20.57 -2.24
C LYS A 15 -22.73 -21.83 -3.10
N GLY A 16 -21.91 -22.85 -2.85
CA GLY A 16 -22.01 -24.13 -3.55
C GLY A 16 -21.32 -24.19 -4.93
N ALA A 17 -20.83 -23.06 -5.44
CA ALA A 17 -20.16 -23.02 -6.74
C ALA A 17 -18.81 -23.74 -6.72
N LYS A 18 -18.46 -24.32 -7.87
CA LYS A 18 -17.15 -24.91 -8.18
C LYS A 18 -16.60 -24.19 -9.41
N GLY A 19 -15.30 -24.01 -9.46
CA GLY A 19 -14.66 -23.32 -10.57
C GLY A 19 -13.21 -23.78 -10.78
N ILE A 20 -12.52 -23.05 -11.63
CA ILE A 20 -11.11 -23.29 -11.96
C ILE A 20 -10.34 -22.01 -11.58
N CYS A 21 -9.19 -22.17 -10.94
CA CYS A 21 -8.30 -21.06 -10.61
C CYS A 21 -7.83 -20.36 -11.88
N CYS A 22 -7.97 -19.05 -11.95
CA CYS A 22 -7.51 -18.26 -13.11
C CYS A 22 -5.99 -18.32 -13.31
N PHE A 23 -5.25 -18.68 -12.26
CA PHE A 23 -3.79 -18.65 -12.27
C PHE A 23 -3.16 -20.02 -12.57
N CYS A 24 -3.53 -21.08 -11.83
CA CYS A 24 -2.92 -22.40 -11.97
C CYS A 24 -3.83 -23.42 -12.65
N HIS A 25 -5.04 -23.04 -13.06
CA HIS A 25 -6.06 -23.88 -13.70
C HIS A 25 -6.50 -25.12 -12.90
N GLN A 26 -6.20 -25.16 -11.59
CA GLN A 26 -6.63 -26.24 -10.71
C GLN A 26 -8.06 -25.99 -10.18
N PRO A 27 -8.79 -27.05 -9.81
CA PRO A 27 -10.14 -26.93 -9.27
C PRO A 27 -10.18 -26.12 -7.96
N VAL A 28 -11.13 -25.21 -7.89
CA VAL A 28 -11.43 -24.39 -6.69
C VAL A 28 -12.88 -24.54 -6.27
N ILE A 29 -13.15 -24.32 -4.99
CA ILE A 29 -14.48 -24.33 -4.39
C ILE A 29 -14.78 -22.99 -3.74
N ALA A 30 -16.03 -22.56 -3.82
CA ALA A 30 -16.49 -21.35 -3.16
C ALA A 30 -16.61 -21.57 -1.65
N LYS A 31 -15.98 -20.72 -0.86
CA LYS A 31 -16.10 -20.62 0.59
C LYS A 31 -16.97 -19.42 0.92
N CYS A 32 -18.21 -19.66 1.35
CA CYS A 32 -19.23 -18.65 1.61
C CYS A 32 -19.82 -18.79 3.02
N GLY A 33 -18.98 -19.04 4.02
CA GLY A 33 -19.36 -19.03 5.43
C GLY A 33 -19.57 -17.62 5.98
N ASN A 34 -19.98 -17.53 7.25
CA ASN A 34 -20.27 -16.24 7.91
C ASN A 34 -19.02 -15.63 8.56
N ASP A 35 -17.98 -16.44 8.85
CA ASP A 35 -16.79 -15.99 9.60
C ASP A 35 -15.73 -15.29 8.74
N ARG A 36 -15.79 -15.46 7.42
CA ARG A 36 -14.84 -14.88 6.47
C ARG A 36 -15.56 -14.36 5.24
N ILE A 37 -14.95 -13.39 4.60
CA ILE A 37 -15.44 -12.91 3.30
C ILE A 37 -15.51 -14.08 2.30
N LYS A 38 -16.51 -14.04 1.43
CA LYS A 38 -16.67 -15.05 0.38
C LYS A 38 -15.45 -15.08 -0.51
N HIS A 39 -14.86 -16.27 -0.74
CA HIS A 39 -13.65 -16.40 -1.54
C HIS A 39 -13.57 -17.79 -2.21
N TRP A 40 -12.78 -17.88 -3.24
CA TRP A 40 -12.40 -19.15 -3.86
C TRP A 40 -11.19 -19.74 -3.15
N ALA A 41 -11.23 -21.05 -2.87
CA ALA A 41 -10.13 -21.80 -2.27
C ALA A 41 -9.83 -23.05 -3.09
N HIS A 42 -8.54 -23.41 -3.23
CA HIS A 42 -8.15 -24.66 -3.85
C HIS A 42 -8.73 -25.84 -3.08
N LYS A 43 -9.14 -26.87 -3.80
CA LYS A 43 -9.69 -28.09 -3.21
C LYS A 43 -8.63 -28.87 -2.42
N ASN A 44 -7.40 -28.88 -2.92
CA ASN A 44 -6.23 -29.47 -2.27
C ASN A 44 -5.41 -28.33 -1.65
N LEU A 45 -4.89 -28.52 -0.46
CA LEU A 45 -4.30 -27.52 0.45
C LEU A 45 -3.11 -26.69 -0.07
N SER A 46 -2.64 -26.89 -1.28
CA SER A 46 -1.54 -26.11 -1.84
C SER A 46 -2.07 -24.81 -2.43
N HIS A 47 -1.62 -23.66 -1.91
CA HIS A 47 -1.78 -22.39 -2.60
C HIS A 47 -0.91 -22.39 -3.85
N CYS A 48 -1.44 -21.93 -4.96
CA CYS A 48 -0.69 -21.83 -6.20
C CYS A 48 0.28 -20.65 -6.23
N ASP A 49 0.13 -19.72 -5.31
CA ASP A 49 1.05 -18.64 -5.05
C ASP A 49 1.56 -18.73 -3.60
N LYS A 50 2.87 -18.74 -3.40
CA LYS A 50 3.50 -18.80 -2.08
C LYS A 50 3.30 -17.51 -1.26
N TRP A 51 2.95 -16.41 -1.92
CA TRP A 51 2.70 -15.11 -1.29
C TRP A 51 1.22 -14.87 -0.95
N TRP A 52 0.39 -15.90 -1.13
CA TRP A 52 -1.03 -15.79 -0.85
C TRP A 52 -1.31 -15.49 0.63
N GLU A 53 -2.19 -14.54 0.86
CA GLU A 53 -2.70 -14.18 2.19
C GLU A 53 -4.23 -14.28 2.26
N ASN A 54 -4.75 -14.36 3.51
CA ASN A 54 -6.18 -14.26 3.73
C ASN A 54 -6.64 -12.82 3.44
N GLU A 55 -7.53 -12.68 2.47
CA GLU A 55 -8.11 -11.41 2.12
C GLU A 55 -9.07 -10.91 3.22
N THR A 56 -8.97 -9.64 3.61
CA THR A 56 -9.84 -8.99 4.58
C THR A 56 -10.84 -8.06 3.88
N GLU A 57 -11.85 -7.54 4.63
CA GLU A 57 -12.77 -6.53 4.11
C GLU A 57 -12.03 -5.29 3.63
N TRP A 58 -10.97 -4.89 4.34
CA TRP A 58 -10.11 -3.78 3.95
C TRP A 58 -9.44 -3.99 2.59
N HIS A 59 -8.88 -5.18 2.33
CA HIS A 59 -8.34 -5.55 1.01
C HIS A 59 -9.42 -5.44 -0.08
N ARG A 60 -10.61 -6.00 0.19
CA ARG A 60 -11.72 -5.96 -0.77
C ARG A 60 -12.16 -4.56 -1.12
N ASN A 61 -12.24 -3.69 -0.11
CA ASN A 61 -12.61 -2.30 -0.29
C ASN A 61 -11.59 -1.57 -1.16
N TRP A 62 -10.29 -1.79 -0.91
CA TRP A 62 -9.25 -1.21 -1.74
C TRP A 62 -9.27 -1.75 -3.19
N LYS A 63 -9.29 -3.08 -3.37
CA LYS A 63 -9.39 -3.68 -4.71
C LYS A 63 -10.62 -3.21 -5.47
N GLY A 64 -11.73 -3.01 -4.79
CA GLY A 64 -12.99 -2.55 -5.37
C GLY A 64 -12.97 -1.12 -5.93
N LEU A 65 -11.96 -0.31 -5.60
CA LEU A 65 -11.75 1.02 -6.15
C LEU A 65 -11.15 1.02 -7.56
N PHE A 66 -10.62 -0.12 -8.02
CA PHE A 66 -9.92 -0.24 -9.30
C PHE A 66 -10.68 -1.13 -10.28
N PRO A 67 -10.46 -0.97 -11.59
CA PRO A 67 -11.07 -1.81 -12.62
C PRO A 67 -10.87 -3.30 -12.34
N LYS A 68 -11.88 -4.11 -12.67
CA LYS A 68 -11.86 -5.56 -12.43
C LYS A 68 -10.70 -6.25 -13.14
N GLU A 69 -10.36 -5.79 -14.33
CA GLU A 69 -9.27 -6.30 -15.16
C GLU A 69 -7.87 -6.05 -14.58
N TRP A 70 -7.76 -5.13 -13.60
CA TRP A 70 -6.50 -4.88 -12.88
C TRP A 70 -6.35 -5.72 -11.62
N GLN A 71 -7.43 -6.40 -11.18
CA GLN A 71 -7.46 -7.14 -9.91
C GLN A 71 -6.99 -8.59 -10.09
N GLU A 72 -6.15 -9.07 -9.16
CA GLU A 72 -5.63 -10.45 -9.11
C GLU A 72 -4.97 -10.88 -10.43
N VAL A 73 -4.09 -10.02 -10.97
CA VAL A 73 -3.40 -10.24 -12.25
C VAL A 73 -2.14 -11.07 -12.05
N ALA A 74 -1.99 -12.12 -12.88
CA ALA A 74 -0.79 -12.95 -12.88
C ALA A 74 0.41 -12.18 -13.47
N ALA A 75 1.47 -12.02 -12.69
CA ALA A 75 2.76 -11.53 -13.13
C ALA A 75 3.73 -12.70 -13.33
N THR A 76 4.54 -12.65 -14.36
CA THR A 76 5.57 -13.66 -14.65
C THR A 76 6.92 -12.97 -14.84
N ASP A 77 7.94 -13.44 -14.12
CA ASP A 77 9.31 -13.04 -14.42
C ASP A 77 9.80 -13.82 -15.65
N GLU A 78 10.11 -13.09 -16.71
CA GLU A 78 10.49 -13.68 -18.00
C GLU A 78 11.80 -14.49 -17.95
N LYS A 79 12.69 -14.19 -16.99
CA LYS A 79 14.00 -14.84 -16.88
C LYS A 79 13.92 -16.15 -16.09
N THR A 80 13.16 -16.13 -15.01
CA THR A 80 13.07 -17.28 -14.09
C THR A 80 11.85 -18.15 -14.33
N GLY A 81 10.82 -17.62 -15.01
CA GLY A 81 9.51 -18.24 -15.14
C GLY A 81 8.69 -18.24 -13.84
N GLU A 82 9.18 -17.59 -12.78
CA GLU A 82 8.46 -17.43 -11.51
C GLU A 82 7.17 -16.65 -11.73
N LYS A 83 6.10 -17.05 -11.05
CA LYS A 83 4.76 -16.44 -11.21
C LYS A 83 4.16 -16.09 -9.87
N HIS A 84 3.59 -14.89 -9.79
CA HIS A 84 2.83 -14.42 -8.63
C HIS A 84 1.55 -13.70 -9.07
N ILE A 85 0.61 -13.56 -8.14
CA ILE A 85 -0.65 -12.84 -8.36
C ILE A 85 -0.54 -11.48 -7.68
N ALA A 86 -0.47 -10.42 -8.48
CA ALA A 86 -0.53 -9.05 -7.98
C ALA A 86 -1.95 -8.72 -7.50
N ASP A 87 -2.10 -8.05 -6.37
CA ASP A 87 -3.42 -7.58 -5.91
C ASP A 87 -4.05 -6.65 -6.92
N ILE A 88 -3.29 -5.68 -7.42
CA ILE A 88 -3.64 -4.79 -8.54
C ILE A 88 -2.42 -4.68 -9.47
N MET A 89 -2.68 -4.75 -10.77
CA MET A 89 -1.70 -4.40 -11.81
C MET A 89 -2.36 -3.46 -12.81
N THR A 90 -1.85 -2.24 -12.90
CA THR A 90 -2.35 -1.24 -13.85
C THR A 90 -1.96 -1.58 -15.28
N ASN A 91 -2.62 -0.98 -16.27
CA ASN A 91 -2.24 -1.13 -17.68
C ASN A 91 -0.80 -0.68 -17.98
N GLY A 92 -0.25 0.22 -17.17
CA GLY A 92 1.16 0.65 -17.24
C GLY A 92 2.15 -0.31 -16.55
N GLY A 93 1.69 -1.46 -16.05
CA GLY A 93 2.54 -2.47 -15.39
C GLY A 93 2.97 -2.11 -13.97
N MET A 94 2.37 -1.09 -13.36
CA MET A 94 2.59 -0.80 -11.95
C MET A 94 1.76 -1.74 -11.08
N VAL A 95 2.41 -2.30 -10.06
CA VAL A 95 1.78 -3.20 -9.09
C VAL A 95 1.44 -2.46 -7.80
N ILE A 96 0.28 -2.74 -7.23
CA ILE A 96 -0.10 -2.29 -5.89
C ILE A 96 -0.40 -3.55 -5.07
N GLU A 97 0.32 -3.71 -3.98
CA GLU A 97 0.13 -4.78 -3.01
C GLU A 97 -0.49 -4.21 -1.72
N PHE A 98 -1.55 -4.83 -1.24
CA PHE A 98 -2.24 -4.46 -0.01
C PHE A 98 -1.80 -5.37 1.13
N GLN A 99 -1.24 -4.82 2.19
CA GLN A 99 -0.72 -5.60 3.31
C GLN A 99 -1.46 -5.33 4.61
N HIS A 100 -2.18 -6.33 5.10
CA HIS A 100 -2.87 -6.30 6.40
C HIS A 100 -2.12 -7.12 7.46
N SER A 101 -1.59 -8.28 7.12
CA SER A 101 -0.88 -9.14 8.07
C SER A 101 0.58 -8.70 8.29
N SER A 102 1.26 -9.31 9.26
CA SER A 102 2.70 -9.11 9.39
C SER A 102 3.45 -9.81 8.27
N LEU A 103 4.36 -9.10 7.63
CA LEU A 103 5.18 -9.59 6.53
C LEU A 103 6.64 -9.74 7.00
N LYS A 104 7.28 -10.85 6.66
CA LYS A 104 8.71 -11.03 6.91
C LYS A 104 9.51 -10.14 5.97
N ILE A 105 10.62 -9.59 6.47
CA ILE A 105 11.46 -8.69 5.68
C ILE A 105 11.97 -9.37 4.40
N GLU A 106 12.34 -10.64 4.49
CA GLU A 106 12.84 -11.43 3.37
C GLU A 106 11.79 -11.59 2.26
N GLU A 107 10.54 -11.85 2.66
CA GLU A 107 9.42 -11.96 1.72
C GLU A 107 9.10 -10.60 1.09
N ARG A 108 9.07 -9.52 1.89
CA ARG A 108 8.88 -8.16 1.40
C ARG A 108 9.92 -7.80 0.32
N VAL A 109 11.19 -8.05 0.62
CA VAL A 109 12.30 -7.80 -0.33
C VAL A 109 12.15 -8.64 -1.59
N SER A 110 11.74 -9.91 -1.45
CA SER A 110 11.49 -10.79 -2.60
C SER A 110 10.40 -10.24 -3.52
N ARG A 111 9.27 -9.76 -2.95
CA ARG A 111 8.18 -9.13 -3.72
C ARG A 111 8.64 -7.84 -4.41
N GLU A 112 9.39 -6.97 -3.72
CA GLU A 112 9.93 -5.73 -4.28
C GLU A 112 10.89 -6.00 -5.46
N LEU A 113 11.73 -7.03 -5.36
CA LEU A 113 12.65 -7.43 -6.42
C LEU A 113 11.92 -8.05 -7.62
N PHE A 114 10.86 -8.80 -7.37
CA PHE A 114 10.05 -9.44 -8.41
C PHE A 114 9.27 -8.40 -9.22
N TYR A 115 8.48 -7.56 -8.57
CA TYR A 115 7.61 -6.60 -9.25
C TYR A 115 8.34 -5.35 -9.76
N LYS A 116 9.43 -4.93 -9.09
CA LYS A 116 10.27 -3.74 -9.41
C LYS A 116 9.50 -2.41 -9.41
N ASN A 117 8.44 -2.30 -10.22
CA ASN A 117 7.56 -1.13 -10.29
C ASN A 117 6.31 -1.39 -9.44
N MET A 118 6.40 -1.11 -8.15
CA MET A 118 5.30 -1.37 -7.23
C MET A 118 5.18 -0.34 -6.11
N ILE A 119 4.03 -0.36 -5.45
CA ILE A 119 3.70 0.41 -4.26
C ILE A 119 3.09 -0.54 -3.23
N TRP A 120 3.49 -0.38 -1.97
CA TRP A 120 2.81 -0.99 -0.84
C TRP A 120 1.70 -0.08 -0.32
N ILE A 121 0.52 -0.63 -0.06
CA ILE A 121 -0.52 0.02 0.76
C ILE A 121 -0.72 -0.84 2.01
N ILE A 122 -0.50 -0.22 3.17
CA ILE A 122 -0.48 -0.90 4.46
C ILE A 122 -1.72 -0.52 5.25
N ASP A 123 -2.43 -1.51 5.79
CA ASP A 123 -3.47 -1.25 6.78
C ASP A 123 -2.83 -0.81 8.11
N GLY A 124 -2.75 0.49 8.31
CA GLY A 124 -2.21 1.11 9.52
C GLY A 124 -3.11 0.92 10.75
N THR A 125 -4.31 0.34 10.60
CA THR A 125 -5.24 0.07 11.71
C THR A 125 -5.06 -1.31 12.33
N ARG A 126 -4.35 -2.21 11.64
CA ARG A 126 -4.17 -3.61 12.09
C ARG A 126 -3.56 -3.75 13.48
N ARG A 127 -2.67 -2.84 13.86
CA ARG A 127 -2.08 -2.75 15.20
C ARG A 127 -2.41 -1.38 15.81
N LYS A 128 -3.10 -1.36 16.93
CA LYS A 128 -3.51 -0.10 17.62
C LYS A 128 -2.35 0.85 17.88
N ARG A 129 -1.13 0.33 18.10
CA ARG A 129 0.08 1.13 18.35
C ARG A 129 0.63 1.83 17.12
N ASP A 130 0.37 1.32 15.90
CA ASP A 130 0.98 1.85 14.68
C ASP A 130 0.58 3.30 14.42
N PHE A 131 -0.70 3.64 14.57
CA PHE A 131 -1.16 5.03 14.47
C PHE A 131 -0.55 5.90 15.57
N LYS A 132 -0.49 5.40 16.82
CA LYS A 132 0.10 6.15 17.94
C LYS A 132 1.58 6.48 17.67
N TYR A 133 2.34 5.53 17.15
CA TYR A 133 3.74 5.74 16.78
C TYR A 133 3.89 6.69 15.59
N PHE A 134 3.02 6.59 14.61
CA PHE A 134 2.95 7.56 13.52
C PHE A 134 2.67 8.97 14.04
N TYR A 135 1.68 9.13 14.92
CA TYR A 135 1.32 10.42 15.53
C TYR A 135 2.52 11.07 16.23
N TYR A 136 3.26 10.32 17.05
CA TYR A 136 4.45 10.85 17.72
C TYR A 136 5.56 11.22 16.73
N SER A 137 5.80 10.41 15.72
CA SER A 137 6.79 10.71 14.68
C SER A 137 6.40 11.98 13.92
N PHE A 138 5.11 12.11 13.58
CA PHE A 138 4.58 13.25 12.83
C PHE A 138 4.58 14.54 13.66
N SER A 139 4.28 14.48 14.96
CA SER A 139 4.26 15.64 15.85
C SER A 139 5.60 16.38 15.93
N SER A 140 6.71 15.70 15.66
CA SER A 140 8.06 16.26 15.60
C SER A 140 8.59 16.42 14.17
N SER A 141 7.73 16.23 13.16
CA SER A 141 8.12 16.37 11.76
C SER A 141 8.29 17.85 11.37
N TRP A 142 9.10 18.07 10.35
CA TRP A 142 9.21 19.38 9.71
C TRP A 142 8.32 19.40 8.46
N CYS A 143 7.34 20.30 8.44
CA CYS A 143 6.60 20.64 7.24
C CYS A 143 7.51 21.47 6.34
N VAL A 144 7.84 20.95 5.17
CA VAL A 144 8.81 21.60 4.25
C VAL A 144 8.28 22.93 3.76
N ASN A 145 6.99 22.96 3.39
CA ASN A 145 6.31 24.16 2.94
C ASN A 145 4.83 24.06 3.40
N PRO A 146 4.24 25.12 3.98
CA PRO A 146 2.82 25.11 4.39
C PRO A 146 1.84 24.73 3.28
N ASN A 147 2.17 25.02 2.02
CA ASN A 147 1.37 24.68 0.85
C ASN A 147 1.71 23.31 0.24
N SER A 148 2.76 22.65 0.73
CA SER A 148 3.15 21.32 0.27
C SER A 148 2.56 20.23 1.15
N SER A 149 2.44 19.04 0.56
CA SER A 149 2.09 17.82 1.30
C SER A 149 3.34 17.05 1.75
N LEU A 150 4.49 17.73 1.81
CA LEU A 150 5.81 17.17 2.01
C LEU A 150 6.32 17.45 3.43
N PHE A 151 6.77 16.39 4.11
CA PHE A 151 7.26 16.45 5.48
C PHE A 151 8.58 15.69 5.61
N VAL A 152 9.44 16.13 6.51
CA VAL A 152 10.64 15.40 6.91
C VAL A 152 10.46 14.90 8.34
N ILE A 153 10.58 13.59 8.55
CA ILE A 153 10.60 12.96 9.87
C ILE A 153 12.06 12.71 10.25
N TRP A 154 12.50 13.31 11.35
CA TRP A 154 13.84 13.12 11.87
C TRP A 154 14.03 11.66 12.30
N ARG A 155 15.10 11.04 11.83
CA ARG A 155 15.38 9.61 12.11
C ARG A 155 15.43 9.31 13.61
N SER A 156 15.95 10.23 14.43
CA SER A 156 15.99 10.11 15.89
C SER A 156 14.60 10.06 16.53
N ASN A 157 13.59 10.59 15.88
CA ASN A 157 12.22 10.72 16.37
C ASN A 157 11.24 9.81 15.62
N SER A 158 11.76 8.88 14.80
CA SER A 158 10.91 7.96 14.05
C SER A 158 10.57 6.74 14.88
N PHE A 159 9.27 6.54 15.10
CA PHE A 159 8.67 5.36 15.74
C PHE A 159 7.88 4.51 14.73
N LEU A 160 8.07 4.76 13.43
CA LEU A 160 7.43 3.99 12.36
C LEU A 160 7.91 2.54 12.38
N PRO A 161 7.06 1.57 11.95
CA PRO A 161 7.44 0.16 11.93
C PRO A 161 8.69 -0.08 11.08
N ASN A 162 9.72 -0.66 11.69
CA ASN A 162 11.05 -0.84 11.06
C ASN A 162 11.01 -1.68 9.79
N GLU A 163 10.06 -2.60 9.70
CA GLU A 163 9.86 -3.45 8.53
C GLU A 163 9.60 -2.65 7.25
N TRP A 164 9.10 -1.41 7.35
CA TRP A 164 8.74 -0.55 6.22
C TRP A 164 9.72 0.58 5.93
N LEU A 165 10.64 0.89 6.86
CA LEU A 165 11.57 2.03 6.73
C LEU A 165 12.72 1.79 5.73
N LYS A 166 12.95 0.55 5.31
CA LYS A 166 14.04 0.17 4.39
C LYS A 166 13.52 -0.34 3.04
N CYS A 167 12.29 -0.03 2.71
CA CYS A 167 11.71 -0.38 1.41
C CYS A 167 12.41 0.38 0.29
N LYS A 168 12.51 -0.28 -0.87
CA LYS A 168 13.05 0.31 -2.11
C LYS A 168 11.96 0.90 -2.99
N VAL A 169 10.73 0.77 -2.56
CA VAL A 169 9.51 1.25 -3.22
C VAL A 169 8.69 2.09 -2.24
N PRO A 170 7.79 2.95 -2.72
CA PRO A 170 6.92 3.75 -1.85
C PRO A 170 6.05 2.87 -0.95
N VAL A 171 5.90 3.28 0.31
CA VAL A 171 5.05 2.61 1.29
C VAL A 171 3.99 3.57 1.80
N ILE A 172 2.74 3.24 1.57
CA ILE A 172 1.59 4.08 1.89
C ILE A 172 0.84 3.48 3.07
N PHE A 173 0.66 4.25 4.13
CA PHE A 173 -0.14 3.87 5.29
C PHE A 173 -1.56 4.41 5.17
N ASP A 174 -2.53 3.52 5.32
CA ASP A 174 -3.95 3.83 5.48
C ASP A 174 -4.33 3.70 6.96
N PHE A 175 -4.42 4.82 7.68
CA PHE A 175 -4.83 4.85 9.09
C PHE A 175 -6.34 5.00 9.30
N LYS A 176 -7.11 5.18 8.23
CA LYS A 176 -8.57 5.19 8.28
C LYS A 176 -9.12 3.75 8.33
N GLY A 177 -8.52 2.84 7.56
CA GLY A 177 -8.97 1.45 7.45
C GLY A 177 -10.41 1.35 7.00
N THR A 178 -11.17 0.44 7.62
CA THR A 178 -12.62 0.26 7.42
C THR A 178 -13.47 1.03 8.43
N GLN A 179 -12.87 1.86 9.28
CA GLN A 179 -13.61 2.59 10.31
C GLN A 179 -14.66 3.53 9.69
N ARG A 180 -15.92 3.33 10.08
CA ARG A 180 -17.06 4.18 9.69
C ARG A 180 -17.31 5.29 10.70
N GLU A 181 -16.82 5.15 11.92
CA GLU A 181 -16.98 6.14 12.98
C GLU A 181 -15.76 7.06 13.03
N TYR A 182 -16.03 8.34 12.87
CA TYR A 182 -15.03 9.38 13.04
C TYR A 182 -14.71 9.55 14.52
N THR A 183 -13.43 9.70 14.85
CA THR A 183 -13.04 10.09 16.20
C THR A 183 -13.58 11.49 16.48
N LYS A 184 -13.98 11.77 17.73
CA LYS A 184 -14.38 13.14 18.14
C LYS A 184 -13.18 14.10 18.19
N ASP A 185 -11.96 13.56 18.14
CA ASP A 185 -10.72 14.34 18.09
C ASP A 185 -10.43 14.76 16.64
N TYR A 186 -10.60 16.06 16.39
CA TYR A 186 -10.38 16.67 15.07
C TYR A 186 -8.93 16.46 14.55
N ASN A 187 -7.94 16.54 15.43
CA ASN A 187 -6.53 16.35 15.05
C ASN A 187 -6.27 14.90 14.64
N GLU A 188 -6.82 13.94 15.36
CA GLU A 188 -6.74 12.53 15.01
C GLU A 188 -7.42 12.25 13.67
N TYR A 189 -8.60 12.80 13.43
CA TYR A 189 -9.31 12.71 12.16
C TYR A 189 -8.46 13.22 11.00
N GLN A 190 -7.88 14.41 11.12
CA GLN A 190 -7.05 14.99 10.06
C GLN A 190 -5.84 14.13 9.69
N LEU A 191 -5.32 13.37 10.64
CA LEU A 191 -4.19 12.47 10.40
C LEU A 191 -4.61 11.08 9.89
N ARG A 192 -5.83 10.64 10.17
CA ARG A 192 -6.33 9.34 9.69
C ARG A 192 -6.95 9.39 8.30
N GLU A 193 -7.52 10.52 7.91
CA GLU A 193 -8.24 10.64 6.62
C GLU A 193 -7.31 10.56 5.41
N PRO A 194 -6.14 11.25 5.35
CA PRO A 194 -5.23 11.15 4.22
C PRO A 194 -4.47 9.83 4.21
N LEU A 195 -3.82 9.57 3.09
CA LEU A 195 -2.83 8.51 2.95
C LEU A 195 -1.44 9.10 3.19
N TRP A 196 -0.59 8.35 3.89
CA TRP A 196 0.75 8.79 4.24
C TRP A 196 1.80 7.91 3.58
N CYS A 197 2.54 8.47 2.64
CA CYS A 197 3.54 7.78 1.85
C CYS A 197 4.94 8.04 2.40
N ILE A 198 5.65 6.99 2.83
CA ILE A 198 7.09 7.04 3.05
C ILE A 198 7.75 6.82 1.68
N LEU A 199 8.56 7.78 1.25
CA LEU A 199 9.32 7.66 0.02
C LEU A 199 10.55 6.75 0.23
N PRO A 200 10.98 5.99 -0.79
CA PRO A 200 12.14 5.09 -0.72
C PRO A 200 13.49 5.83 -0.78
N ILE A 201 13.46 7.13 -0.57
CA ILE A 201 14.62 8.02 -0.52
C ILE A 201 14.69 8.72 0.84
N THR A 202 15.86 9.21 1.20
CA THR A 202 16.08 9.96 2.43
C THR A 202 16.72 11.32 2.13
N TRP A 203 16.48 12.29 3.00
CA TRP A 203 17.17 13.56 2.99
C TRP A 203 18.02 13.71 4.25
N LYS A 204 19.35 13.76 4.09
CA LYS A 204 20.31 13.80 5.21
C LYS A 204 19.98 12.72 6.28
N ASP A 205 19.79 11.48 5.82
CA ASP A 205 19.40 10.30 6.61
C ASP A 205 18.02 10.37 7.28
N ASN A 206 17.24 11.38 7.02
CA ASN A 206 15.88 11.51 7.55
C ASN A 206 14.84 11.00 6.54
N TYR A 207 13.71 10.53 7.07
CA TYR A 207 12.64 9.98 6.24
C TYR A 207 11.81 11.09 5.61
N ILE A 208 11.44 10.91 4.35
CA ILE A 208 10.57 11.81 3.61
C ILE A 208 9.18 11.23 3.58
N LEU A 209 8.21 12.01 4.04
CA LEU A 209 6.81 11.64 4.10
C LEU A 209 6.00 12.56 3.20
N TYR A 210 5.15 11.97 2.37
CA TYR A 210 4.23 12.69 1.52
C TYR A 210 2.78 12.40 1.92
N ARG A 211 1.95 13.45 2.02
CA ARG A 211 0.52 13.33 2.34
C ARG A 211 -0.30 13.35 1.06
N PHE A 212 -1.00 12.28 0.78
CA PHE A 212 -1.95 12.23 -0.32
C PHE A 212 -3.38 12.45 0.18
N GLU A 213 -4.14 13.28 -0.50
CA GLU A 213 -5.59 13.22 -0.45
C GLU A 213 -6.03 11.90 -1.09
N ARG A 214 -6.85 11.11 -0.40
CA ARG A 214 -7.23 9.75 -0.80
C ARG A 214 -7.82 9.68 -2.21
N ARG A 215 -8.74 10.59 -2.53
CA ARG A 215 -9.37 10.64 -3.85
C ARG A 215 -8.35 10.95 -4.95
N LYS A 216 -7.51 11.96 -4.75
CA LYS A 216 -6.44 12.31 -5.71
C LYS A 216 -5.45 11.18 -5.92
N PHE A 217 -5.12 10.43 -4.87
CA PHE A 217 -4.25 9.27 -5.00
C PHE A 217 -4.87 8.22 -5.93
N ILE A 218 -6.16 7.92 -5.79
CA ILE A 218 -6.87 6.96 -6.67
C ILE A 218 -6.87 7.47 -8.12
N GLU A 219 -7.21 8.74 -8.34
CA GLU A 219 -7.20 9.38 -9.66
C GLU A 219 -5.81 9.31 -10.34
N ILE A 220 -4.73 9.49 -9.55
CA ILE A 220 -3.35 9.34 -10.05
C ILE A 220 -3.07 7.89 -10.46
N ILE A 221 -3.46 6.90 -9.66
CA ILE A 221 -3.32 5.48 -10.02
C ILE A 221 -4.08 5.16 -11.31
N GLU A 222 -5.32 5.61 -11.42
CA GLU A 222 -6.17 5.38 -12.59
C GLU A 222 -5.59 6.04 -13.87
N SER A 223 -4.89 7.16 -13.75
CA SER A 223 -4.20 7.80 -14.88
C SER A 223 -3.00 6.99 -15.37
N GLY A 224 -2.56 5.98 -14.63
CA GLY A 224 -1.41 5.13 -14.95
C GLY A 224 -0.05 5.80 -14.81
N ILE A 225 0.00 7.06 -14.35
CA ILE A 225 1.24 7.84 -14.22
C ILE A 225 1.45 8.19 -12.74
N ILE A 226 2.23 7.38 -12.03
CA ILE A 226 2.82 7.79 -10.76
C ILE A 226 4.31 8.05 -10.99
N ASP A 227 4.65 9.31 -11.05
CA ASP A 227 6.04 9.77 -11.01
C ASP A 227 6.25 10.56 -9.72
N PHE A 228 6.97 9.97 -8.77
CA PHE A 228 7.27 10.62 -7.49
C PHE A 228 8.33 11.72 -7.59
N LYS A 229 8.94 11.92 -8.77
CA LYS A 229 9.93 12.98 -9.04
C LYS A 229 10.92 13.19 -7.89
N TYR A 230 11.59 12.12 -7.48
CA TYR A 230 12.45 12.10 -6.29
C TYR A 230 13.50 13.21 -6.27
N ASP A 231 14.14 13.51 -7.41
CA ASP A 231 15.14 14.56 -7.51
C ASP A 231 14.54 15.96 -7.28
N ASP A 232 13.35 16.21 -7.79
CA ASP A 232 12.65 17.49 -7.58
C ASP A 232 12.19 17.61 -6.13
N THR A 233 11.73 16.53 -5.51
CA THR A 233 11.42 16.45 -4.08
C THR A 233 12.63 16.81 -3.22
N LEU A 234 13.81 16.27 -3.51
CA LEU A 234 15.04 16.58 -2.76
C LEU A 234 15.45 18.03 -2.94
N LYS A 235 15.34 18.61 -4.15
CA LYS A 235 15.61 20.03 -4.41
C LYS A 235 14.67 20.95 -3.63
N GLU A 236 13.36 20.63 -3.60
CA GLU A 236 12.38 21.40 -2.83
C GLU A 236 12.74 21.42 -1.34
N ILE A 237 13.11 20.25 -0.78
CA ILE A 237 13.50 20.14 0.64
C ILE A 237 14.78 20.96 0.91
N ASP A 238 15.80 20.86 0.04
CA ASP A 238 17.05 21.60 0.22
C ASP A 238 16.81 23.12 0.16
N GLN A 239 16.03 23.59 -0.81
CA GLN A 239 15.68 25.00 -0.93
C GLN A 239 14.96 25.50 0.34
N ALA A 240 13.91 24.82 0.77
CA ALA A 240 13.16 25.20 1.96
C ALA A 240 14.03 25.21 3.23
N TYR A 241 14.99 24.27 3.32
CA TYR A 241 15.93 24.22 4.44
C TYR A 241 16.90 25.41 4.44
N GLN A 242 17.42 25.81 3.29
CA GLN A 242 18.29 26.99 3.19
C GLN A 242 17.52 28.27 3.58
N GLU A 243 16.29 28.42 3.09
CA GLU A 243 15.44 29.56 3.45
C GLU A 243 15.15 29.60 4.96
N MET A 244 14.84 28.47 5.59
CA MET A 244 14.63 28.37 7.03
C MET A 244 15.90 28.77 7.81
N ARG A 245 17.07 28.30 7.38
CA ARG A 245 18.36 28.68 8.00
C ARG A 245 18.68 30.15 7.85
N HIS A 246 18.39 30.71 6.69
CA HIS A 246 18.60 32.16 6.41
C HIS A 246 17.74 33.00 7.34
N ARG A 247 16.43 32.69 7.47
CA ARG A 247 15.52 33.37 8.40
C ARG A 247 16.02 33.29 9.85
N LYS A 248 16.43 32.13 10.33
CA LYS A 248 16.99 31.99 11.69
C LYS A 248 18.26 32.79 11.92
N ARG A 249 19.07 33.01 10.89
CA ARG A 249 20.34 33.73 11.00
C ARG A 249 20.16 35.24 10.99
N TYR A 250 19.17 35.76 10.29
CA TYR A 250 18.98 37.19 10.04
C TYR A 250 17.72 37.78 10.68
N GLY A 251 16.95 37.01 11.46
CA GLY A 251 15.91 37.52 12.35
C GLY A 251 14.62 38.01 11.66
N TYR A 252 14.22 37.42 10.53
CA TYR A 252 12.92 37.70 9.90
C TYR A 252 11.91 36.58 10.19
#